data_1cfa36ccd98cd62d64c3b6f9d2c79b25
#
_entry.id   1cfa36ccd98cd62d64c3b6f9d2c79b25
#
_cell.length_a   1.000
_cell.length_b   1.000
_cell.length_c   1.000
_cell.angle_alpha   90.00
_cell.angle_beta   90.00
_cell.angle_gamma   90.00
#
_symmetry.space_group_name_H-M   'P 1'
#
loop_
_entity.id
_entity.type
_entity.pdbx_description
1 polymer ?
#
loop_
_entity_poly.entity_id
_entity_poly.type
_entity_poly.pdbx_seq_one_letter_code
_entity_poly.pdbx_strand_id
1 'polypeptide(L)'
;MKKYTIWLKTAAIFQFIAAVMHAITLFVTLPPNNETEKLLSTLMDTYKFDLGAGFHRTMGDLVLALSACFSLVCLLGGLLSWYLLRKKAEPEIMKGVITINLIVFGILFGLVATFAFLPPIILIGLVVLFLILSRLTIRKSN
;
A
#
# COMPACT_ATOMS: atom_id res chain seq x y z
N MET A 1 28.20 2.93 0.41
CA MET A 1 26.86 2.44 -0.01
C MET A 1 26.49 3.10 -1.33
N LYS A 2 25.98 2.32 -2.30
CA LYS A 2 25.50 2.90 -3.58
C LYS A 2 24.25 3.75 -3.31
N LYS A 3 24.14 4.95 -3.92
CA LYS A 3 23.04 5.90 -3.65
C LYS A 3 21.64 5.30 -3.81
N TYR A 4 21.43 4.45 -4.83
CA TYR A 4 20.14 3.81 -5.06
C TYR A 4 19.68 2.89 -3.92
N THR A 5 20.62 2.26 -3.18
CA THR A 5 20.28 1.38 -2.05
C THR A 5 19.69 2.16 -0.87
N ILE A 6 20.12 3.43 -0.69
CA ILE A 6 19.55 4.29 0.35
C ILE A 6 18.08 4.60 -0.01
N TRP A 7 17.83 5.05 -1.22
CA TRP A 7 16.48 5.40 -1.67
C TRP A 7 15.53 4.20 -1.66
N LEU A 8 16.01 3.02 -2.11
CA LEU A 8 15.22 1.80 -2.06
C LEU A 8 14.92 1.35 -0.63
N LYS A 9 15.88 1.48 0.28
CA LYS A 9 15.67 1.19 1.70
C LYS A 9 14.62 2.12 2.32
N THR A 10 14.69 3.41 1.98
CA THR A 10 13.69 4.40 2.43
C THR A 10 12.31 4.07 1.87
N ALA A 11 12.20 3.74 0.58
CA ALA A 11 10.93 3.30 -0.02
C ALA A 11 10.35 2.08 0.72
N ALA A 12 11.18 1.06 1.00
CA ALA A 12 10.75 -0.14 1.74
C ALA A 12 10.25 0.19 3.15
N ILE A 13 10.89 1.13 3.86
CA ILE A 13 10.43 1.58 5.18
C ILE A 13 9.04 2.23 5.08
N PHE A 14 8.81 3.11 4.10
CA PHE A 14 7.50 3.71 3.90
C PHE A 14 6.43 2.69 3.48
N GLN A 15 6.80 1.66 2.71
CA GLN A 15 5.91 0.54 2.40
C GLN A 15 5.52 -0.23 3.67
N PHE A 16 6.45 -0.50 4.60
CA PHE A 16 6.14 -1.12 5.89
C PHE A 16 5.23 -0.22 6.75
N ILE A 17 5.52 1.08 6.81
CA ILE A 17 4.67 2.03 7.54
C ILE A 17 3.25 2.03 6.96
N ALA A 18 3.11 2.09 5.63
CA ALA A 18 1.81 2.04 4.97
C ALA A 18 1.07 0.72 5.26
N ALA A 19 1.76 -0.41 5.22
CA ALA A 19 1.19 -1.72 5.55
C ALA A 19 0.68 -1.76 6.99
N VAL A 20 1.49 -1.31 7.96
CA VAL A 20 1.11 -1.30 9.38
C VAL A 20 -0.04 -0.34 9.65
N MET A 21 0.04 0.90 9.13
CA MET A 21 -1.01 1.89 9.32
C MET A 21 -2.36 1.39 8.77
N HIS A 22 -2.34 0.75 7.61
CA HIS A 22 -3.57 0.18 7.04
C HIS A 22 -4.04 -1.07 7.78
N ALA A 23 -3.12 -1.92 8.25
CA ALA A 23 -3.47 -3.09 9.07
C ALA A 23 -4.12 -2.69 10.39
N ILE A 24 -3.73 -1.58 11.01
CA ILE A 24 -4.34 -1.08 12.25
C ILE A 24 -5.84 -0.79 12.02
N THR A 25 -6.23 -0.26 10.87
CA THR A 25 -7.64 0.03 10.57
C THR A 25 -8.52 -1.21 10.48
N LEU A 26 -7.93 -2.40 10.34
CA LEU A 26 -8.68 -3.67 10.36
C LEU A 26 -9.17 -4.03 11.78
N PHE A 27 -8.56 -3.47 12.81
CA PHE A 27 -8.83 -3.80 14.21
C PHE A 27 -9.39 -2.63 15.02
N VAL A 28 -9.35 -1.42 14.47
CA VAL A 28 -9.79 -0.21 15.16
C VAL A 28 -10.98 0.40 14.41
N THR A 29 -12.14 0.37 15.04
CA THR A 29 -13.32 1.10 14.59
C THR A 29 -13.37 2.45 15.30
N LEU A 30 -13.46 3.55 14.55
CA LEU A 30 -13.65 4.86 15.11
C LEU A 30 -15.12 5.04 15.53
N PRO A 31 -15.41 5.63 16.69
CA PRO A 31 -16.79 5.92 17.08
C PRO A 31 -17.40 6.95 16.10
N PRO A 32 -18.68 6.82 15.76
CA PRO A 32 -19.36 7.77 14.90
C PRO A 32 -19.49 9.14 15.59
N ASN A 33 -19.28 10.23 14.85
CA ASN A 33 -19.36 11.60 15.39
C ASN A 33 -20.79 12.15 15.43
N ASN A 34 -21.72 11.55 14.70
CA ASN A 34 -23.11 11.98 14.61
C ASN A 34 -24.04 10.81 14.25
N GLU A 35 -25.37 11.04 14.35
CA GLU A 35 -26.37 10.00 14.07
C GLU A 35 -26.35 9.52 12.61
N THR A 36 -25.96 10.36 11.66
CA THR A 36 -25.84 9.96 10.24
C THR A 36 -24.70 8.99 10.03
N GLU A 37 -23.53 9.24 10.64
CA GLU A 37 -22.39 8.33 10.60
C GLU A 37 -22.70 7.01 11.32
N LYS A 38 -23.43 7.06 12.42
CA LYS A 38 -23.90 5.86 13.13
C LYS A 38 -24.83 5.02 12.28
N LEU A 39 -25.78 5.65 11.58
CA LEU A 39 -26.67 4.96 10.66
C LEU A 39 -25.89 4.34 9.51
N LEU A 40 -24.94 5.07 8.92
CA LEU A 40 -24.07 4.59 7.84
C LEU A 40 -23.27 3.35 8.30
N SER A 41 -22.60 3.45 9.45
CA SER A 41 -21.85 2.31 10.03
C SER A 41 -22.75 1.10 10.25
N THR A 42 -23.93 1.31 10.83
CA THR A 42 -24.90 0.23 11.05
C THR A 42 -25.32 -0.43 9.73
N LEU A 43 -25.58 0.36 8.68
CA LEU A 43 -25.94 -0.18 7.37
C LEU A 43 -24.76 -0.92 6.73
N MET A 44 -23.55 -0.40 6.85
CA MET A 44 -22.34 -1.07 6.33
C MET A 44 -22.12 -2.43 6.99
N ASP A 45 -22.47 -2.60 8.26
CA ASP A 45 -22.24 -3.82 9.01
C ASP A 45 -23.42 -4.82 8.95
N THR A 46 -24.63 -4.35 8.64
CA THR A 46 -25.84 -5.18 8.69
C THR A 46 -26.45 -5.51 7.34
N TYR A 47 -26.39 -4.59 6.38
CA TYR A 47 -26.95 -4.83 5.06
C TYR A 47 -26.07 -5.78 4.26
N LYS A 48 -26.63 -6.94 3.89
CA LYS A 48 -25.95 -7.97 3.11
C LYS A 48 -26.31 -7.85 1.63
N PHE A 49 -25.29 -7.70 0.80
CA PHE A 49 -25.44 -7.81 -0.64
C PHE A 49 -25.53 -9.28 -1.05
N ASP A 50 -26.44 -9.60 -1.96
CA ASP A 50 -26.40 -10.86 -2.66
C ASP A 50 -25.42 -10.74 -3.83
N LEU A 51 -24.25 -11.35 -3.69
CA LEU A 51 -23.18 -11.33 -4.69
C LEU A 51 -23.28 -12.55 -5.64
N GLY A 52 -24.36 -13.32 -5.57
CA GLY A 52 -24.53 -14.56 -6.32
C GLY A 52 -23.82 -15.75 -5.68
N ALA A 53 -24.08 -16.95 -6.21
CA ALA A 53 -23.49 -18.21 -5.74
C ALA A 53 -23.63 -18.48 -4.22
N GLY A 54 -24.61 -17.87 -3.55
CA GLY A 54 -24.85 -18.02 -2.10
C GLY A 54 -23.95 -17.15 -1.21
N PHE A 55 -23.18 -16.24 -1.79
CA PHE A 55 -22.34 -15.30 -1.01
C PHE A 55 -23.11 -14.05 -0.63
N HIS A 56 -23.39 -13.91 0.67
CA HIS A 56 -24.00 -12.73 1.26
C HIS A 56 -22.96 -12.01 2.13
N ARG A 57 -22.48 -10.84 1.68
CA ARG A 57 -21.45 -10.06 2.38
C ARG A 57 -21.95 -8.66 2.66
N THR A 58 -21.52 -8.10 3.79
CA THR A 58 -21.77 -6.70 4.10
C THR A 58 -20.77 -5.79 3.38
N MET A 59 -21.07 -4.49 3.29
CA MET A 59 -20.10 -3.50 2.80
C MET A 59 -18.86 -3.46 3.71
N GLY A 60 -19.05 -3.60 5.02
CA GLY A 60 -17.96 -3.70 6.01
C GLY A 60 -17.00 -4.85 5.68
N ASP A 61 -17.53 -6.07 5.39
CA ASP A 61 -16.72 -7.22 4.98
C ASP A 61 -15.87 -6.91 3.73
N LEU A 62 -16.47 -6.26 2.72
CA LEU A 62 -15.77 -5.93 1.47
C LEU A 62 -14.68 -4.89 1.68
N VAL A 63 -14.94 -3.84 2.46
CA VAL A 63 -13.96 -2.81 2.81
C VAL A 63 -12.81 -3.43 3.62
N LEU A 64 -13.11 -4.31 4.56
CA LEU A 64 -12.10 -5.04 5.35
C LEU A 64 -11.19 -5.87 4.43
N ALA A 65 -11.77 -6.65 3.52
CA ALA A 65 -11.01 -7.47 2.58
C ALA A 65 -10.10 -6.62 1.67
N LEU A 66 -10.61 -5.51 1.12
CA LEU A 66 -9.83 -4.60 0.29
C LEU A 66 -8.69 -3.94 1.07
N SER A 67 -8.94 -3.53 2.31
CA SER A 67 -7.93 -2.95 3.21
C SER A 67 -6.84 -3.96 3.55
N ALA A 68 -7.20 -5.22 3.78
CA ALA A 68 -6.24 -6.30 3.98
C ALA A 68 -5.37 -6.54 2.73
N CYS A 69 -5.97 -6.58 1.54
CA CYS A 69 -5.25 -6.71 0.27
C CYS A 69 -4.27 -5.55 0.07
N PHE A 70 -4.68 -4.32 0.35
CA PHE A 70 -3.81 -3.16 0.25
C PHE A 70 -2.60 -3.26 1.20
N SER A 71 -2.83 -3.66 2.46
CA SER A 71 -1.75 -3.89 3.44
C SER A 71 -0.76 -4.95 2.95
N LEU A 72 -1.27 -6.06 2.38
CA LEU A 72 -0.43 -7.14 1.86
C LEU A 72 0.40 -6.71 0.65
N VAL A 73 -0.13 -5.89 -0.25
CA VAL A 73 0.62 -5.33 -1.39
C VAL A 73 1.77 -4.45 -0.89
N CYS A 74 1.50 -3.57 0.07
CA CYS A 74 2.54 -2.74 0.68
C CYS A 74 3.61 -3.58 1.38
N LEU A 75 3.19 -4.59 2.15
CA LEU A 75 4.09 -5.51 2.85
C LEU A 75 4.96 -6.30 1.87
N LEU A 76 4.38 -6.85 0.80
CA LEU A 76 5.10 -7.60 -0.23
C LEU A 76 6.17 -6.74 -0.91
N GLY A 77 5.83 -5.51 -1.32
CA GLY A 77 6.78 -4.58 -1.92
C GLY A 77 7.96 -4.27 -1.01
N GLY A 78 7.67 -4.01 0.28
CA GLY A 78 8.67 -3.75 1.31
C GLY A 78 9.57 -4.96 1.57
N LEU A 79 9.00 -6.15 1.78
CA LEU A 79 9.74 -7.38 2.05
C LEU A 79 10.64 -7.77 0.87
N LEU A 80 10.13 -7.70 -0.36
CA LEU A 80 10.90 -8.03 -1.56
C LEU A 80 12.10 -7.08 -1.71
N SER A 81 11.86 -5.78 -1.58
CA SER A 81 12.92 -4.76 -1.65
C SER A 81 13.97 -4.98 -0.54
N TRP A 82 13.52 -5.24 0.68
CA TRP A 82 14.40 -5.49 1.82
C TRP A 82 15.22 -6.77 1.68
N TYR A 83 14.59 -7.87 1.23
CA TYR A 83 15.26 -9.14 1.00
C TYR A 83 16.40 -9.00 -0.01
N LEU A 84 16.13 -8.39 -1.16
CA LEU A 84 17.13 -8.21 -2.21
C LEU A 84 18.27 -7.27 -1.78
N LEU A 85 17.98 -6.23 -1.01
CA LEU A 85 18.99 -5.36 -0.40
C LEU A 85 19.91 -6.14 0.54
N ARG A 86 19.36 -7.03 1.39
CA ARG A 86 20.14 -7.88 2.29
C ARG A 86 21.00 -8.89 1.56
N LYS A 87 20.49 -9.47 0.47
CA LYS A 87 21.21 -10.42 -0.39
C LYS A 87 22.24 -9.73 -1.29
N LYS A 88 22.33 -8.40 -1.28
CA LYS A 88 23.20 -7.63 -2.17
C LYS A 88 23.03 -8.06 -3.64
N ALA A 89 21.78 -8.25 -4.06
CA ALA A 89 21.45 -8.69 -5.40
C ALA A 89 22.12 -7.81 -6.47
N GLU A 90 22.37 -8.40 -7.63
CA GLU A 90 23.00 -7.69 -8.74
C GLU A 90 22.21 -6.46 -9.16
N PRO A 91 22.88 -5.39 -9.64
CA PRO A 91 22.22 -4.15 -10.03
C PRO A 91 21.13 -4.31 -11.08
N GLU A 92 21.26 -5.29 -11.96
CA GLU A 92 20.27 -5.57 -13.01
C GLU A 92 18.97 -6.14 -12.42
N ILE A 93 19.08 -7.12 -11.52
CA ILE A 93 17.94 -7.66 -10.78
C ILE A 93 17.26 -6.56 -9.96
N MET A 94 18.06 -5.75 -9.25
CA MET A 94 17.55 -4.64 -8.47
C MET A 94 16.80 -3.62 -9.33
N LYS A 95 17.33 -3.31 -10.53
CA LYS A 95 16.70 -2.41 -11.50
C LYS A 95 15.33 -2.94 -11.96
N GLY A 96 15.23 -4.25 -12.23
CA GLY A 96 13.98 -4.91 -12.59
C GLY A 96 12.93 -4.78 -11.49
N VAL A 97 13.30 -5.14 -10.26
CA VAL A 97 12.40 -5.09 -9.10
C VAL A 97 11.96 -3.66 -8.76
N ILE A 98 12.88 -2.69 -8.80
CA ILE A 98 12.54 -1.26 -8.62
C ILE A 98 11.53 -0.83 -9.69
N THR A 99 11.70 -1.25 -10.93
CA THR A 99 10.78 -0.89 -12.02
C THR A 99 9.39 -1.50 -11.81
N ILE A 100 9.30 -2.78 -11.42
CA ILE A 100 8.03 -3.43 -11.12
C ILE A 100 7.32 -2.73 -9.95
N ASN A 101 8.05 -2.50 -8.85
CA ASN A 101 7.50 -1.75 -7.71
C ASN A 101 7.00 -0.36 -8.14
N LEU A 102 7.77 0.35 -8.97
CA LEU A 102 7.40 1.69 -9.44
C LEU A 102 6.11 1.66 -10.28
N ILE A 103 5.91 0.65 -11.11
CA ILE A 103 4.68 0.48 -11.89
C ILE A 103 3.51 0.21 -10.94
N VAL A 104 3.63 -0.77 -10.05
CA VAL A 104 2.55 -1.16 -9.12
C VAL A 104 2.17 0.00 -8.21
N PHE A 105 3.16 0.62 -7.53
CA PHE A 105 2.90 1.73 -6.62
C PHE A 105 2.54 3.04 -7.33
N GLY A 106 2.95 3.21 -8.60
CA GLY A 106 2.52 4.32 -9.43
C GLY A 106 1.04 4.25 -9.78
N ILE A 107 0.55 3.08 -10.17
CA ILE A 107 -0.88 2.83 -10.40
C ILE A 107 -1.65 3.00 -9.07
N LEU A 108 -1.14 2.41 -7.99
CA LEU A 108 -1.73 2.52 -6.66
C LEU A 108 -1.83 3.98 -6.21
N PHE A 109 -0.80 4.79 -6.45
CA PHE A 109 -0.81 6.23 -6.16
C PHE A 109 -1.91 6.96 -6.94
N GLY A 110 -2.08 6.65 -8.23
CA GLY A 110 -3.16 7.22 -9.03
C GLY A 110 -4.54 6.91 -8.46
N LEU A 111 -4.78 5.66 -8.04
CA LEU A 111 -6.04 5.25 -7.40
C LEU A 111 -6.24 5.96 -6.06
N VAL A 112 -5.22 5.96 -5.20
CA VAL A 112 -5.29 6.58 -3.88
C VAL A 112 -5.47 8.10 -3.99
N ALA A 113 -4.81 8.76 -4.94
CA ALA A 113 -4.95 10.20 -5.16
C ALA A 113 -6.36 10.59 -5.64
N THR A 114 -7.05 9.67 -6.33
CA THR A 114 -8.42 9.93 -6.84
C THR A 114 -9.49 9.63 -5.82
N PHE A 115 -9.34 8.57 -5.02
CA PHE A 115 -10.43 8.01 -4.21
C PHE A 115 -10.20 8.04 -2.70
N ALA A 116 -8.97 8.35 -2.23
CA ALA A 116 -8.66 8.32 -0.81
C ALA A 116 -8.53 9.73 -0.21
N PHE A 117 -8.20 9.76 1.07
CA PHE A 117 -7.96 10.97 1.88
C PHE A 117 -6.45 11.20 2.08
N LEU A 118 -6.09 12.36 2.65
CA LEU A 118 -4.72 12.88 2.63
C LEU A 118 -3.61 11.93 3.16
N PRO A 119 -3.73 11.24 4.32
CA PRO A 119 -2.68 10.38 4.85
C PRO A 119 -2.18 9.28 3.90
N PRO A 120 -3.03 8.42 3.28
CA PRO A 120 -2.56 7.44 2.32
C PRO A 120 -1.98 8.06 1.04
N ILE A 121 -2.49 9.21 0.59
CA ILE A 121 -1.92 9.94 -0.56
C ILE A 121 -0.47 10.32 -0.28
N ILE A 122 -0.19 10.90 0.90
CA ILE A 122 1.16 11.28 1.29
C ILE A 122 2.08 10.05 1.39
N LEU A 123 1.63 8.98 2.07
CA LEU A 123 2.45 7.80 2.29
C LEU A 123 2.82 7.10 0.98
N ILE A 124 1.85 6.84 0.11
CA ILE A 124 2.11 6.18 -1.18
C ILE A 124 2.86 7.11 -2.13
N GLY A 125 2.60 8.42 -2.09
CA GLY A 125 3.38 9.41 -2.83
C GLY A 125 4.86 9.41 -2.45
N LEU A 126 5.19 9.29 -1.17
CA LEU A 126 6.57 9.14 -0.69
C LEU A 126 7.20 7.82 -1.16
N VAL A 127 6.46 6.70 -1.14
CA VAL A 127 6.94 5.43 -1.70
C VAL A 127 7.32 5.60 -3.17
N VAL A 128 6.43 6.17 -3.98
CA VAL A 128 6.68 6.41 -5.42
C VAL A 128 7.86 7.33 -5.63
N LEU A 129 7.96 8.44 -4.88
CA LEU A 129 9.08 9.37 -4.95
C LEU A 129 10.42 8.67 -4.72
N PHE A 130 10.53 7.88 -3.63
CA PHE A 130 11.77 7.19 -3.31
C PHE A 130 12.10 6.05 -4.29
N LEU A 131 11.09 5.40 -4.86
CA LEU A 131 11.29 4.43 -5.94
C LEU A 131 11.82 5.11 -7.22
N ILE A 132 11.31 6.29 -7.59
CA ILE A 132 11.81 7.09 -8.71
C ILE A 132 13.28 7.47 -8.46
N LEU A 133 13.61 8.02 -7.29
CA LEU A 133 14.98 8.39 -6.93
C LEU A 133 15.93 7.18 -6.97
N SER A 134 15.45 6.02 -6.50
CA SER A 134 16.20 4.77 -6.57
C SER A 134 16.46 4.37 -8.04
N ARG A 135 15.43 4.44 -8.88
CA ARG A 135 15.51 4.06 -10.30
C ARG A 135 16.45 4.95 -11.10
N LEU A 136 16.42 6.27 -10.83
CA LEU A 136 17.29 7.25 -11.48
C LEU A 136 18.76 7.11 -11.06
N THR A 137 19.01 6.78 -9.79
CA THR A 137 20.36 6.66 -9.27
C THR A 137 21.03 5.31 -9.61
N ILE A 138 20.28 4.23 -9.78
CA ILE A 138 20.82 2.94 -10.24
C ILE A 138 21.27 3.02 -11.70
N ARG A 139 20.58 3.80 -12.55
CA ARG A 139 20.97 4.01 -13.95
C ARG A 139 22.33 4.71 -14.09
N LYS A 140 22.71 5.56 -13.12
CA LYS A 140 23.99 6.30 -13.11
C LYS A 140 25.14 5.48 -12.51
N SER A 141 24.87 4.29 -11.95
CA SER A 141 25.87 3.46 -11.25
C SER A 141 26.43 2.34 -12.13
N ASN A 142 25.99 2.25 -13.38
CA ASN A 142 26.58 1.45 -14.45
C ASN A 142 27.38 2.37 -15.34
#